data_805d3946acbdf3623d8c301a77af954b
#
_entry.id   805d3946acbdf3623d8c301a77af954b
#
_cell.length_a   1.000
_cell.length_b   1.000
_cell.length_c   1.000
_cell.angle_alpha   90.00
_cell.angle_beta   90.00
_cell.angle_gamma   90.00
#
_symmetry.space_group_name_H-M   'P 1'
#
loop_
_entity.id
_entity.type
_entity.pdbx_description
1 polymer ?
#
loop_
_entity_poly.entity_id
_entity_poly.type
_entity_poly.pdbx_seq_one_letter_code
_entity_poly.pdbx_strand_id
1 'polypeptide(L)'
;HLNVRSLYGSLFFCLIAVFLFASCQSYKKVPYLQDTEVVNQIEQKENLYDAKIMPKDLLTIVVSCTSPELAAPFNLTVASSTNLSVTNILATTQPVLQTYLVDNEGKIFFPVLGELKLGGLTKKQAEQMVVEKLKPYMKETPIVTVRMVNYKISVIGEVTRPGTFTISNEKVNLLEALAMAGDMTVYGLRDNVKLIREDATGKQEIITLDLNKSETILSPYYWLQQNDVVYV
;
A
#
# COMPACT_ATOMS: atom_id res chain seq x y z
N HIS A 1 28.47 53.26 -45.69
CA HIS A 1 29.28 52.21 -45.10
C HIS A 1 28.53 51.69 -43.87
N LEU A 2 27.75 50.65 -44.03
CA LEU A 2 27.18 49.93 -42.87
C LEU A 2 28.38 49.35 -42.08
N ASN A 3 28.41 49.71 -40.78
CA ASN A 3 29.49 49.29 -39.90
C ASN A 3 29.34 47.78 -39.64
N VAL A 4 30.18 46.99 -40.26
CA VAL A 4 30.21 45.51 -40.17
C VAL A 4 30.25 45.04 -38.72
N ARG A 5 30.87 45.79 -37.81
CA ARG A 5 30.88 45.53 -36.36
C ARG A 5 29.51 45.63 -35.71
N SER A 6 28.66 46.58 -36.17
CA SER A 6 27.28 46.71 -35.67
C SER A 6 26.40 45.56 -36.12
N LEU A 7 26.61 45.05 -37.31
CA LEU A 7 25.88 43.91 -37.85
C LEU A 7 26.16 42.63 -37.07
N TYR A 8 27.42 42.35 -36.73
CA TYR A 8 27.80 41.21 -35.89
C TYR A 8 27.27 41.30 -34.46
N GLY A 9 27.26 42.50 -33.86
CA GLY A 9 26.66 42.73 -32.54
C GLY A 9 25.17 42.46 -32.52
N SER A 10 24.44 42.93 -33.54
CA SER A 10 23.00 42.70 -33.65
C SER A 10 22.68 41.21 -33.89
N LEU A 11 23.48 40.53 -34.75
CA LEU A 11 23.31 39.09 -35.00
C LEU A 11 23.56 38.26 -33.75
N PHE A 12 24.60 38.60 -32.99
CA PHE A 12 24.91 37.92 -31.72
C PHE A 12 23.82 38.13 -30.66
N PHE A 13 23.26 39.33 -30.57
CA PHE A 13 22.12 39.62 -29.66
C PHE A 13 20.86 38.87 -30.05
N CYS A 14 20.52 38.78 -31.33
CA CYS A 14 19.40 37.96 -31.82
C CYS A 14 19.62 36.48 -31.55
N LEU A 15 20.85 35.96 -31.66
CA LEU A 15 21.14 34.56 -31.38
C LEU A 15 20.97 34.24 -29.89
N ILE A 16 21.39 35.12 -28.98
CA ILE A 16 21.17 35.01 -27.54
C ILE A 16 19.68 35.07 -27.22
N ALA A 17 18.92 35.98 -27.83
CA ALA A 17 17.49 36.09 -27.65
C ALA A 17 16.76 34.81 -28.04
N VAL A 18 17.12 34.19 -29.17
CA VAL A 18 16.55 32.92 -29.62
C VAL A 18 16.82 31.78 -28.62
N PHE A 19 18.03 31.73 -28.03
CA PHE A 19 18.37 30.75 -26.99
C PHE A 19 17.58 30.94 -25.68
N LEU A 20 17.25 32.18 -25.31
CA LEU A 20 16.45 32.49 -24.11
C LEU A 20 14.98 32.10 -24.26
N PHE A 21 14.43 32.08 -25.47
CA PHE A 21 13.05 31.65 -25.74
C PHE A 21 12.90 30.14 -25.96
N ALA A 22 13.97 29.38 -26.10
CA ALA A 22 13.92 27.93 -26.32
C ALA A 22 13.66 27.12 -25.02
N SER A 23 13.54 27.74 -23.86
CA SER A 23 13.34 27.07 -22.55
C SER A 23 11.84 26.90 -22.21
N CYS A 24 11.00 26.51 -23.18
CA CYS A 24 9.65 26.04 -22.86
C CYS A 24 9.69 24.53 -22.58
N GLN A 25 9.83 24.14 -21.32
CA GLN A 25 9.50 22.77 -20.92
C GLN A 25 8.01 22.54 -21.18
N SER A 26 7.74 21.50 -21.96
CA SER A 26 6.39 21.15 -22.33
C SER A 26 5.57 20.74 -21.10
N TYR A 27 4.55 21.51 -20.71
CA TYR A 27 3.58 21.21 -19.65
C TYR A 27 2.82 19.88 -19.86
N LYS A 28 2.95 19.26 -21.03
CA LYS A 28 2.33 17.98 -21.40
C LYS A 28 2.71 16.79 -20.50
N LYS A 29 3.72 16.93 -19.65
CA LYS A 29 4.14 15.88 -18.71
C LYS A 29 3.55 16.02 -17.30
N VAL A 30 2.75 17.04 -17.04
CA VAL A 30 2.18 17.31 -15.72
C VAL A 30 0.86 16.57 -15.42
N PRO A 31 -0.10 16.43 -16.38
CA PRO A 31 -1.32 15.71 -16.11
C PRO A 31 -1.11 14.20 -16.02
N TYR A 32 -1.83 13.55 -15.10
CA TYR A 32 -1.95 12.10 -15.03
C TYR A 32 -2.86 11.56 -16.15
N LEU A 33 -2.69 10.29 -16.55
CA LEU A 33 -3.65 9.50 -17.34
C LEU A 33 -4.08 10.20 -18.63
N GLN A 34 -3.14 10.60 -19.48
CA GLN A 34 -3.41 11.45 -20.63
C GLN A 34 -4.15 10.75 -21.80
N ASP A 35 -4.17 9.40 -21.82
CA ASP A 35 -4.71 8.56 -22.89
C ASP A 35 -5.87 7.67 -22.40
N THR A 36 -6.84 8.28 -21.72
CA THR A 36 -7.94 7.56 -21.02
C THR A 36 -8.82 6.71 -21.94
N GLU A 37 -8.86 7.00 -23.24
CA GLU A 37 -9.62 6.20 -24.20
C GLU A 37 -9.14 4.75 -24.28
N VAL A 38 -7.86 4.50 -24.06
CA VAL A 38 -7.27 3.17 -24.11
C VAL A 38 -7.88 2.25 -23.03
N VAL A 39 -8.03 2.74 -21.81
CA VAL A 39 -8.58 1.96 -20.68
C VAL A 39 -10.04 1.59 -20.90
N ASN A 40 -10.82 2.51 -21.49
CA ASN A 40 -12.24 2.28 -21.73
C ASN A 40 -12.53 1.31 -22.89
N GLN A 41 -11.56 1.08 -23.78
CA GLN A 41 -11.64 0.14 -24.89
C GLN A 41 -11.17 -1.27 -24.53
N ILE A 42 -10.41 -1.43 -23.47
CA ILE A 42 -9.92 -2.73 -23.03
C ILE A 42 -10.98 -3.42 -22.18
N GLU A 43 -11.39 -4.63 -22.59
CA GLU A 43 -12.28 -5.47 -21.80
C GLU A 43 -11.57 -5.86 -20.49
N GLN A 44 -11.94 -5.16 -19.40
CA GLN A 44 -11.36 -5.40 -18.09
C GLN A 44 -11.97 -6.66 -17.50
N LYS A 45 -11.13 -7.65 -17.19
CA LYS A 45 -11.56 -8.77 -16.34
C LYS A 45 -11.90 -8.22 -14.96
N GLU A 46 -13.09 -8.51 -14.47
CA GLU A 46 -13.52 -8.20 -13.10
C GLU A 46 -12.65 -8.97 -12.09
N ASN A 47 -11.46 -8.47 -11.82
CA ASN A 47 -10.60 -8.97 -10.75
C ASN A 47 -10.65 -7.97 -9.60
N LEU A 48 -11.51 -8.24 -8.63
CA LEU A 48 -11.45 -7.52 -7.36
C LEU A 48 -10.11 -7.83 -6.69
N TYR A 49 -9.36 -6.78 -6.37
CA TYR A 49 -8.11 -6.93 -5.64
C TYR A 49 -8.38 -7.37 -4.21
N ASP A 50 -7.78 -8.50 -3.82
CA ASP A 50 -7.71 -8.99 -2.45
C ASP A 50 -6.25 -9.08 -2.01
N ALA A 51 -5.90 -8.38 -0.94
CA ALA A 51 -4.59 -8.47 -0.34
C ALA A 51 -4.32 -9.90 0.16
N LYS A 52 -3.11 -10.39 -0.10
CA LYS A 52 -2.63 -11.68 0.42
C LYS A 52 -1.86 -11.46 1.71
N ILE A 53 -2.03 -12.39 2.63
CA ILE A 53 -1.25 -12.42 3.87
C ILE A 53 0.20 -12.73 3.54
N MET A 54 1.12 -11.91 4.04
CA MET A 54 2.55 -12.03 3.80
C MET A 54 3.31 -12.35 5.10
N PRO A 55 4.53 -12.89 5.03
CA PRO A 55 5.41 -12.96 6.19
C PRO A 55 5.57 -11.59 6.85
N LYS A 56 5.61 -11.57 8.19
CA LYS A 56 5.67 -10.36 9.03
C LYS A 56 4.38 -9.54 9.10
N ASP A 57 3.30 -9.99 8.48
CA ASP A 57 1.99 -9.40 8.74
C ASP A 57 1.56 -9.67 10.19
N LEU A 58 0.89 -8.68 10.76
CA LEU A 58 0.31 -8.78 12.08
C LEU A 58 -1.21 -8.93 11.92
N LEU A 59 -1.74 -10.07 12.34
CA LEU A 59 -3.15 -10.42 12.16
C LEU A 59 -3.91 -10.35 13.48
N THR A 60 -5.16 -9.90 13.42
CA THR A 60 -6.17 -10.18 14.45
C THR A 60 -7.15 -11.19 13.89
N ILE A 61 -7.41 -12.24 14.64
CA ILE A 61 -8.38 -13.30 14.26
C ILE A 61 -9.42 -13.38 15.35
N VAL A 62 -10.67 -13.15 14.98
CA VAL A 62 -11.81 -13.19 15.89
C VAL A 62 -12.72 -14.34 15.51
N VAL A 63 -13.01 -15.20 16.46
CA VAL A 63 -14.00 -16.28 16.33
C VAL A 63 -15.26 -15.85 17.05
N SER A 64 -16.39 -15.88 16.37
CA SER A 64 -17.71 -15.53 16.92
C SER A 64 -18.70 -16.69 16.68
N CYS A 65 -19.52 -16.97 17.66
CA CYS A 65 -20.60 -17.95 17.58
C CYS A 65 -21.78 -17.49 18.43
N THR A 66 -22.91 -18.21 18.36
CA THR A 66 -24.12 -17.89 19.12
C THR A 66 -23.89 -17.88 20.62
N SER A 67 -23.02 -18.79 21.10
CA SER A 67 -22.61 -18.87 22.50
C SER A 67 -21.22 -18.35 22.72
N PRO A 68 -21.01 -17.12 23.20
CA PRO A 68 -19.68 -16.50 23.35
C PRO A 68 -18.69 -17.33 24.17
N GLU A 69 -19.18 -18.13 25.11
CA GLU A 69 -18.36 -19.02 25.96
C GLU A 69 -17.63 -20.08 25.14
N LEU A 70 -18.23 -20.55 24.05
CA LEU A 70 -17.60 -21.53 23.15
C LEU A 70 -16.49 -20.92 22.31
N ALA A 71 -16.54 -19.62 22.03
CA ALA A 71 -15.54 -18.88 21.29
C ALA A 71 -14.37 -18.41 22.17
N ALA A 72 -14.57 -18.29 23.47
CA ALA A 72 -13.60 -17.73 24.41
C ALA A 72 -12.19 -18.40 24.36
N PRO A 73 -12.05 -19.72 24.24
CA PRO A 73 -10.74 -20.36 24.14
C PRO A 73 -9.93 -19.97 22.90
N PHE A 74 -10.58 -19.45 21.86
CA PHE A 74 -9.97 -19.07 20.58
C PHE A 74 -9.68 -17.56 20.50
N ASN A 75 -10.27 -16.77 21.40
CA ASN A 75 -10.15 -15.30 21.45
C ASN A 75 -9.32 -14.85 22.64
N LEU A 76 -8.02 -15.15 22.62
CA LEU A 76 -7.13 -14.73 23.69
C LEU A 76 -7.01 -13.21 23.74
N THR A 77 -6.99 -12.68 24.96
CA THR A 77 -6.77 -11.27 25.22
C THR A 77 -5.48 -11.05 25.98
N VAL A 78 -4.80 -9.96 25.66
CA VAL A 78 -3.60 -9.50 26.38
C VAL A 78 -3.90 -8.18 27.08
N ALA A 79 -3.31 -7.95 28.23
CA ALA A 79 -3.40 -6.65 28.89
C ALA A 79 -2.65 -5.61 28.03
N SER A 80 -3.34 -4.55 27.61
CA SER A 80 -2.63 -3.45 26.95
C SER A 80 -1.77 -2.73 28.00
N SER A 81 -0.47 -2.64 27.76
CA SER A 81 0.41 -1.76 28.54
C SER A 81 0.10 -0.31 28.16
N THR A 82 -0.74 0.36 28.94
CA THR A 82 -0.87 1.81 28.85
C THR A 82 0.39 2.45 29.39
N ASN A 83 1.00 3.37 28.63
CA ASN A 83 2.10 4.21 29.10
C ASN A 83 1.70 4.89 30.41
N LEU A 84 2.41 4.58 31.46
CA LEU A 84 2.28 5.20 32.79
C LEU A 84 2.71 6.68 32.68
N SER A 85 1.79 7.57 32.38
CA SER A 85 1.94 8.99 32.74
C SER A 85 1.70 9.12 34.24
N VAL A 86 2.72 9.60 34.93
CA VAL A 86 2.94 9.61 36.40
C VAL A 86 1.94 10.46 37.20
N THR A 87 0.70 10.68 36.79
CA THR A 87 -0.18 11.59 37.54
C THR A 87 -1.61 11.15 37.79
N ASN A 88 -2.06 9.94 37.45
CA ASN A 88 -3.32 9.46 38.05
C ASN A 88 -3.43 7.93 37.99
N ILE A 89 -3.44 7.30 39.14
CA ILE A 89 -3.58 5.88 39.42
C ILE A 89 -5.06 5.47 39.25
N LEU A 90 -5.47 5.29 38.02
CA LEU A 90 -6.59 4.40 37.62
C LEU A 90 -6.28 3.91 36.21
N ALA A 91 -5.27 3.05 36.10
CA ALA A 91 -4.99 2.32 34.85
C ALA A 91 -6.09 1.26 34.68
N THR A 92 -7.16 1.61 33.99
CA THR A 92 -8.13 0.64 33.47
C THR A 92 -7.44 -0.04 32.29
N THR A 93 -6.76 -1.16 32.54
CA THR A 93 -6.24 -2.04 31.49
C THR A 93 -7.42 -2.68 30.79
N GLN A 94 -7.81 -2.14 29.64
CA GLN A 94 -8.78 -2.83 28.80
C GLN A 94 -8.11 -4.00 28.10
N PRO A 95 -8.66 -5.22 28.19
CA PRO A 95 -8.12 -6.36 27.48
C PRO A 95 -8.27 -6.12 25.97
N VAL A 96 -7.14 -6.29 25.25
CA VAL A 96 -7.08 -6.19 23.79
C VAL A 96 -6.91 -7.60 23.22
N LEU A 97 -7.57 -7.89 22.11
CA LEU A 97 -7.39 -9.17 21.41
C LEU A 97 -5.92 -9.38 21.07
N GLN A 98 -5.43 -10.60 21.28
CA GLN A 98 -4.10 -10.99 20.88
C GLN A 98 -3.93 -10.88 19.36
N THR A 99 -2.79 -10.33 18.96
CA THR A 99 -2.39 -10.31 17.54
C THR A 99 -1.42 -11.47 17.26
N TYR A 100 -1.44 -11.95 16.02
CA TYR A 100 -0.62 -13.05 15.55
C TYR A 100 0.34 -12.56 14.48
N LEU A 101 1.64 -12.68 14.76
CA LEU A 101 2.67 -12.36 13.78
C LEU A 101 2.88 -13.56 12.85
N VAL A 102 2.75 -13.32 11.54
CA VAL A 102 3.05 -14.33 10.53
C VAL A 102 4.56 -14.50 10.43
N ASP A 103 5.05 -15.72 10.61
CA ASP A 103 6.47 -16.05 10.54
C ASP A 103 7.01 -16.06 9.10
N ASN A 104 8.30 -16.35 8.93
CA ASN A 104 8.95 -16.38 7.62
C ASN A 104 8.41 -17.49 6.71
N GLU A 105 7.88 -18.57 7.29
CA GLU A 105 7.26 -19.69 6.60
C GLU A 105 5.79 -19.45 6.26
N GLY A 106 5.25 -18.28 6.63
CA GLY A 106 3.85 -17.90 6.44
C GLY A 106 2.90 -18.56 7.43
N LYS A 107 3.39 -18.94 8.61
CA LYS A 107 2.61 -19.61 9.65
C LYS A 107 2.33 -18.68 10.83
N ILE A 108 1.27 -18.97 11.55
CA ILE A 108 0.98 -18.44 12.88
C ILE A 108 0.75 -19.60 13.85
N PHE A 109 0.88 -19.34 15.14
CA PHE A 109 0.44 -20.27 16.19
C PHE A 109 -0.90 -19.80 16.75
N PHE A 110 -1.96 -20.56 16.48
CA PHE A 110 -3.32 -20.21 16.90
C PHE A 110 -3.77 -21.08 18.07
N PRO A 111 -4.46 -20.52 19.08
CA PRO A 111 -4.91 -21.27 20.25
C PRO A 111 -5.72 -22.51 19.85
N VAL A 112 -5.49 -23.61 20.53
CA VAL A 112 -6.15 -24.91 20.36
C VAL A 112 -5.83 -25.59 19.01
N LEU A 113 -5.77 -24.84 17.90
CA LEU A 113 -5.53 -25.36 16.54
C LEU A 113 -4.04 -25.60 16.23
N GLY A 114 -3.13 -24.99 17.02
CA GLY A 114 -1.69 -25.06 16.76
C GLY A 114 -1.23 -24.24 15.57
N GLU A 115 -0.32 -24.75 14.77
CA GLU A 115 0.22 -24.08 13.60
C GLU A 115 -0.80 -24.00 12.44
N LEU A 116 -0.98 -22.78 11.92
CA LEU A 116 -1.81 -22.51 10.74
C LEU A 116 -0.97 -21.80 9.68
N LYS A 117 -0.92 -22.33 8.47
CA LYS A 117 -0.25 -21.70 7.33
C LYS A 117 -1.22 -20.77 6.61
N LEU A 118 -1.10 -19.47 6.87
CA LEU A 118 -1.98 -18.43 6.29
C LEU A 118 -1.27 -17.61 5.20
N GLY A 119 0.06 -17.61 5.16
CA GLY A 119 0.83 -16.89 4.16
C GLY A 119 0.48 -17.30 2.73
N GLY A 120 0.27 -16.30 1.86
CA GLY A 120 -0.16 -16.47 0.48
C GLY A 120 -1.67 -16.59 0.27
N LEU A 121 -2.45 -16.76 1.34
CA LEU A 121 -3.91 -16.80 1.29
C LEU A 121 -4.47 -15.37 1.28
N THR A 122 -5.63 -15.20 0.62
CA THR A 122 -6.44 -14.01 0.84
C THR A 122 -7.12 -14.09 2.21
N LYS A 123 -7.59 -12.97 2.72
CA LYS A 123 -8.32 -12.90 3.98
C LYS A 123 -9.48 -13.91 4.03
N LYS A 124 -10.30 -13.94 2.98
CA LYS A 124 -11.43 -14.87 2.85
C LYS A 124 -11.01 -16.34 2.89
N GLN A 125 -9.90 -16.69 2.21
CA GLN A 125 -9.37 -18.05 2.25
C GLN A 125 -8.85 -18.43 3.63
N ALA A 126 -8.20 -17.49 4.33
CA ALA A 126 -7.73 -17.70 5.70
C ALA A 126 -8.92 -17.90 6.67
N GLU A 127 -9.98 -17.08 6.57
CA GLU A 127 -11.21 -17.22 7.34
C GLU A 127 -11.83 -18.60 7.14
N GLN A 128 -11.98 -19.04 5.88
CA GLN A 128 -12.52 -20.35 5.55
C GLN A 128 -11.66 -21.50 6.11
N MET A 129 -10.34 -21.39 6.01
CA MET A 129 -9.43 -22.40 6.58
C MET A 129 -9.61 -22.51 8.09
N VAL A 130 -9.69 -21.40 8.80
CA VAL A 130 -9.87 -21.40 10.26
C VAL A 130 -11.23 -21.99 10.63
N VAL A 131 -12.30 -21.63 9.91
CA VAL A 131 -13.66 -22.23 10.10
C VAL A 131 -13.59 -23.75 9.96
N GLU A 132 -12.98 -24.27 8.88
CA GLU A 132 -12.86 -25.70 8.66
C GLU A 132 -12.11 -26.42 9.79
N LYS A 133 -11.03 -25.80 10.28
CA LYS A 133 -10.25 -26.35 11.40
C LYS A 133 -10.97 -26.29 12.74
N LEU A 134 -11.91 -25.38 12.92
CA LEU A 134 -12.71 -25.25 14.13
C LEU A 134 -13.88 -26.25 14.21
N LYS A 135 -14.35 -26.81 13.09
CA LYS A 135 -15.48 -27.76 13.04
C LYS A 135 -15.41 -28.90 14.06
N PRO A 136 -14.24 -29.55 14.31
CA PRO A 136 -14.17 -30.64 15.30
C PRO A 136 -14.38 -30.16 16.75
N TYR A 137 -14.18 -28.87 17.02
CA TYR A 137 -14.22 -28.29 18.36
C TYR A 137 -15.52 -27.55 18.67
N MET A 138 -16.34 -27.29 17.66
CA MET A 138 -17.56 -26.50 17.79
C MET A 138 -18.76 -27.23 17.21
N LYS A 139 -19.89 -27.23 17.93
CA LYS A 139 -21.14 -27.86 17.47
C LYS A 139 -21.86 -27.05 16.39
N GLU A 140 -21.58 -25.75 16.35
CA GLU A 140 -22.12 -24.81 15.37
C GLU A 140 -21.01 -24.23 14.49
N THR A 141 -21.34 -23.78 13.28
CA THR A 141 -20.37 -23.14 12.38
C THR A 141 -20.06 -21.75 12.90
N PRO A 142 -18.80 -21.47 13.33
CA PRO A 142 -18.41 -20.14 13.79
C PRO A 142 -18.28 -19.15 12.64
N ILE A 143 -18.40 -17.88 12.96
CA ILE A 143 -17.98 -16.78 12.08
C ILE A 143 -16.55 -16.44 12.47
N VAL A 144 -15.65 -16.47 11.49
CA VAL A 144 -14.24 -16.07 11.68
C VAL A 144 -14.00 -14.80 10.91
N THR A 145 -13.37 -13.82 11.55
CA THR A 145 -12.96 -12.57 10.93
C THR A 145 -11.46 -12.42 11.08
N VAL A 146 -10.75 -12.29 9.95
CA VAL A 146 -9.31 -12.03 9.90
C VAL A 146 -9.07 -10.59 9.47
N ARG A 147 -8.17 -9.87 10.17
CA ARG A 147 -7.77 -8.50 9.81
C ARG A 147 -6.27 -8.34 9.89
N MET A 148 -5.70 -7.62 8.94
CA MET A 148 -4.31 -7.16 8.99
C MET A 148 -4.27 -5.82 9.74
N VAL A 149 -3.55 -5.76 10.86
CA VAL A 149 -3.53 -4.56 11.71
C VAL A 149 -2.34 -3.64 11.46
N ASN A 150 -1.37 -4.10 10.69
CA ASN A 150 -0.18 -3.32 10.34
C ASN A 150 -0.07 -2.99 8.85
N TYR A 151 -1.18 -3.03 8.11
CA TYR A 151 -1.14 -2.73 6.67
C TYR A 151 -0.70 -1.28 6.46
N LYS A 152 0.46 -1.11 5.87
CA LYS A 152 1.09 0.19 5.63
C LYS A 152 1.84 0.20 4.31
N ILE A 153 1.96 1.40 3.75
CA ILE A 153 2.79 1.69 2.58
C ILE A 153 3.68 2.90 2.90
N SER A 154 4.75 3.08 2.15
CA SER A 154 5.60 4.26 2.27
C SER A 154 5.65 5.01 0.94
N VAL A 155 5.59 6.34 1.00
CA VAL A 155 5.77 7.22 -0.16
C VAL A 155 6.90 8.18 0.15
N ILE A 156 7.91 8.23 -0.72
CA ILE A 156 9.11 9.04 -0.55
C ILE A 156 9.51 9.72 -1.86
N GLY A 157 10.40 10.69 -1.77
CA GLY A 157 10.91 11.46 -2.90
C GLY A 157 10.12 12.76 -3.11
N GLU A 158 9.88 13.14 -4.36
CA GLU A 158 9.29 14.41 -4.78
C GLU A 158 7.76 14.45 -4.57
N VAL A 159 7.32 14.32 -3.33
CA VAL A 159 5.94 14.46 -2.86
C VAL A 159 5.85 15.51 -1.76
N THR A 160 4.67 16.09 -1.56
CA THR A 160 4.48 17.17 -0.58
C THR A 160 4.71 16.71 0.85
N ARG A 161 4.33 15.49 1.20
CA ARG A 161 4.44 14.91 2.54
C ARG A 161 4.94 13.46 2.47
N PRO A 162 6.26 13.26 2.30
CA PRO A 162 6.81 11.90 2.33
C PRO A 162 6.58 11.27 3.71
N GLY A 163 6.33 9.95 3.73
CA GLY A 163 6.09 9.24 4.98
C GLY A 163 5.55 7.83 4.78
N THR A 164 5.28 7.18 5.91
CA THR A 164 4.62 5.87 5.96
C THR A 164 3.17 6.05 6.39
N PHE A 165 2.25 5.46 5.63
CA PHE A 165 0.81 5.60 5.79
C PHE A 165 0.18 4.26 6.15
N THR A 166 -0.61 4.23 7.22
CA THR A 166 -1.39 3.04 7.62
C THR A 166 -2.70 3.02 6.86
N ILE A 167 -3.05 1.87 6.31
CA ILE A 167 -4.23 1.64 5.48
C ILE A 167 -5.23 0.78 6.24
N SER A 168 -6.33 1.37 6.67
CA SER A 168 -7.33 0.70 7.53
C SER A 168 -8.23 -0.29 6.80
N ASN A 169 -8.43 -0.12 5.49
CA ASN A 169 -9.30 -0.97 4.67
C ASN A 169 -8.55 -2.06 3.88
N GLU A 170 -7.24 -2.23 4.14
CA GLU A 170 -6.38 -3.25 3.54
C GLU A 170 -6.35 -3.18 2.00
N LYS A 171 -6.67 -2.02 1.43
CA LYS A 171 -6.72 -1.78 -0.01
C LYS A 171 -6.33 -0.35 -0.30
N VAL A 172 -5.33 -0.14 -1.14
CA VAL A 172 -4.90 1.18 -1.60
C VAL A 172 -4.28 1.06 -2.98
N ASN A 173 -4.56 2.01 -3.86
CA ASN A 173 -3.91 2.08 -5.16
C ASN A 173 -2.82 3.16 -5.18
N LEU A 174 -2.04 3.17 -6.26
CA LEU A 174 -0.91 4.08 -6.42
C LEU A 174 -1.32 5.56 -6.36
N LEU A 175 -2.44 5.94 -6.98
CA LEU A 175 -2.91 7.34 -6.97
C LEU A 175 -3.44 7.74 -5.58
N GLU A 176 -4.11 6.83 -4.86
CA GLU A 176 -4.51 7.06 -3.47
C GLU A 176 -3.29 7.25 -2.57
N ALA A 177 -2.23 6.46 -2.77
CA ALA A 177 -0.97 6.61 -2.03
C ALA A 177 -0.33 7.98 -2.25
N LEU A 178 -0.29 8.46 -3.50
CA LEU A 178 0.20 9.80 -3.83
C LEU A 178 -0.69 10.89 -3.22
N ALA A 179 -2.01 10.72 -3.26
CA ALA A 179 -2.94 11.66 -2.63
C ALA A 179 -2.74 11.74 -1.10
N MET A 180 -2.49 10.61 -0.43
CA MET A 180 -2.14 10.59 1.00
C MET A 180 -0.85 11.33 1.29
N ALA A 181 0.13 11.27 0.38
CA ALA A 181 1.39 12.02 0.45
C ALA A 181 1.26 13.49 0.01
N GLY A 182 0.03 13.97 -0.28
CA GLY A 182 -0.25 15.34 -0.71
C GLY A 182 0.15 15.64 -2.14
N ASP A 183 0.17 14.63 -2.97
CA ASP A 183 0.54 14.62 -4.39
C ASP A 183 2.04 14.87 -4.66
N MET A 184 2.43 14.64 -5.90
CA MET A 184 3.79 14.89 -6.38
C MET A 184 4.05 16.39 -6.52
N THR A 185 5.28 16.82 -6.19
CA THR A 185 5.70 18.19 -6.45
C THR A 185 5.83 18.46 -7.97
N VAL A 186 6.06 19.71 -8.33
CA VAL A 186 6.30 20.10 -9.74
C VAL A 186 7.60 19.49 -10.31
N TYR A 187 8.49 19.02 -9.45
CA TYR A 187 9.75 18.38 -9.81
C TYR A 187 9.62 16.86 -9.94
N GLY A 188 8.53 16.28 -9.45
CA GLY A 188 8.30 14.84 -9.52
C GLY A 188 8.12 14.36 -10.97
N LEU A 189 8.82 13.29 -11.33
CA LEU A 189 8.79 12.69 -12.65
C LEU A 189 7.67 11.65 -12.74
N ARG A 190 6.52 12.05 -13.30
CA ARG A 190 5.34 11.18 -13.42
C ARG A 190 5.54 9.98 -14.33
N ASP A 191 6.48 10.06 -15.26
CA ASP A 191 6.87 8.98 -16.17
C ASP A 191 7.92 8.03 -15.57
N ASN A 192 8.35 8.25 -14.31
CA ASN A 192 9.45 7.50 -13.71
C ASN A 192 9.22 7.16 -12.23
N VAL A 193 7.99 6.91 -11.84
CA VAL A 193 7.68 6.49 -10.47
C VAL A 193 8.14 5.05 -10.25
N LYS A 194 8.89 4.81 -9.16
CA LYS A 194 9.37 3.48 -8.81
C LYS A 194 8.48 2.88 -7.71
N LEU A 195 8.04 1.67 -7.95
CA LEU A 195 7.44 0.83 -6.91
C LEU A 195 8.50 -0.20 -6.49
N ILE A 196 8.84 -0.21 -5.22
CA ILE A 196 9.72 -1.19 -4.61
C ILE A 196 8.84 -2.14 -3.81
N ARG A 197 8.84 -3.42 -4.20
CA ARG A 197 8.01 -4.47 -3.62
C ARG A 197 8.87 -5.64 -3.19
N GLU A 198 8.58 -6.20 -2.02
CA GLU A 198 9.15 -7.45 -1.54
C GLU A 198 8.17 -8.59 -1.76
N ASP A 199 8.63 -9.69 -2.34
CA ASP A 199 7.81 -10.89 -2.50
C ASP A 199 7.80 -11.75 -1.22
N ALA A 200 6.99 -12.82 -1.22
CA ALA A 200 6.86 -13.72 -0.07
C ALA A 200 8.18 -14.44 0.30
N THR A 201 9.20 -14.39 -0.56
CA THR A 201 10.53 -14.99 -0.30
C THR A 201 11.55 -13.98 0.25
N GLY A 202 11.16 -12.70 0.36
CA GLY A 202 12.05 -11.61 0.77
C GLY A 202 12.87 -11.00 -0.38
N LYS A 203 12.60 -11.40 -1.63
CA LYS A 203 13.24 -10.83 -2.80
C LYS A 203 12.59 -9.48 -3.14
N GLN A 204 13.40 -8.45 -3.33
CA GLN A 204 12.93 -7.14 -3.73
C GLN A 204 12.91 -6.98 -5.25
N GLU A 205 11.86 -6.39 -5.76
CA GLU A 205 11.66 -6.00 -7.15
C GLU A 205 11.43 -4.50 -7.24
N ILE A 206 12.03 -3.86 -8.25
CA ILE A 206 11.82 -2.43 -8.53
C ILE A 206 11.11 -2.32 -9.88
N ILE A 207 9.90 -1.80 -9.86
CA ILE A 207 9.05 -1.61 -11.05
C ILE A 207 8.97 -0.12 -11.36
N THR A 208 9.16 0.24 -12.63
CA THR A 208 8.95 1.62 -13.09
C THR A 208 7.54 1.75 -13.65
N LEU A 209 6.81 2.74 -13.16
CA LEU A 209 5.43 3.04 -13.56
C LEU A 209 5.37 4.44 -14.18
N ASP A 210 4.70 4.54 -15.31
CA ASP A 210 4.46 5.82 -16.01
C ASP A 210 3.03 6.30 -15.72
N LEU A 211 2.90 7.26 -14.82
CA LEU A 211 1.60 7.82 -14.41
C LEU A 211 0.98 8.76 -15.45
N ASN A 212 1.69 9.14 -16.50
CA ASN A 212 1.09 9.84 -17.62
C ASN A 212 0.17 8.93 -18.44
N LYS A 213 0.42 7.61 -18.39
CA LYS A 213 -0.32 6.61 -19.15
C LYS A 213 -1.47 6.03 -18.34
N SER A 214 -2.64 5.96 -18.94
CA SER A 214 -3.82 5.36 -18.34
C SER A 214 -3.70 3.83 -18.18
N GLU A 215 -2.89 3.16 -19.01
CA GLU A 215 -2.59 1.73 -18.89
C GLU A 215 -2.03 1.35 -17.50
N THR A 216 -1.43 2.29 -16.79
CA THR A 216 -0.92 2.07 -15.43
C THR A 216 -2.02 1.59 -14.48
N ILE A 217 -3.27 2.02 -14.68
CA ILE A 217 -4.43 1.56 -13.89
C ILE A 217 -4.68 0.05 -14.07
N LEU A 218 -4.37 -0.49 -15.24
CA LEU A 218 -4.54 -1.91 -15.58
C LEU A 218 -3.35 -2.76 -15.17
N SER A 219 -2.26 -2.14 -14.72
CA SER A 219 -1.07 -2.84 -14.26
C SER A 219 -1.37 -3.67 -13.00
N PRO A 220 -0.82 -4.88 -12.87
CA PRO A 220 -0.90 -5.66 -11.63
C PRO A 220 -0.21 -4.96 -10.45
N TYR A 221 0.61 -3.96 -10.72
CA TYR A 221 1.31 -3.14 -9.74
C TYR A 221 0.57 -1.87 -9.33
N TYR A 222 -0.58 -1.59 -9.92
CA TYR A 222 -1.40 -0.43 -9.57
C TYR A 222 -1.95 -0.52 -8.15
N TRP A 223 -2.37 -1.72 -7.74
CA TRP A 223 -2.77 -2.01 -6.36
C TRP A 223 -1.53 -2.30 -5.52
N LEU A 224 -1.35 -1.51 -4.49
CA LEU A 224 -0.21 -1.63 -3.60
C LEU A 224 -0.41 -2.76 -2.60
N GLN A 225 0.68 -3.38 -2.20
CA GLN A 225 0.73 -4.44 -1.19
C GLN A 225 1.31 -3.91 0.12
N GLN A 226 1.19 -4.71 1.16
CA GLN A 226 1.80 -4.46 2.45
C GLN A 226 3.30 -4.19 2.32
N ASN A 227 3.79 -3.14 2.96
CA ASN A 227 5.17 -2.66 2.96
C ASN A 227 5.72 -2.15 1.60
N ASP A 228 4.90 -2.00 0.58
CA ASP A 228 5.32 -1.35 -0.67
C ASP A 228 5.90 0.04 -0.40
N VAL A 229 6.95 0.38 -1.15
CA VAL A 229 7.54 1.71 -1.15
C VAL A 229 7.37 2.34 -2.53
N VAL A 230 6.68 3.48 -2.58
CA VAL A 230 6.54 4.32 -3.77
C VAL A 230 7.59 5.42 -3.70
N TYR A 231 8.48 5.45 -4.68
CA TYR A 231 9.53 6.46 -4.82
C TYR A 231 9.29 7.31 -6.07
N VAL A 232 9.24 8.63 -5.86
CA VAL A 232 8.96 9.65 -6.88
C VAL A 232 10.23 10.42 -7.22
#